data_69ae4139da5ce82a9183280d8dd9084b
#
_entry.id   69ae4139da5ce82a9183280d8dd9084b
#
_cell.length_a   1.000
_cell.length_b   1.000
_cell.length_c   1.000
_cell.angle_alpha   90.00
_cell.angle_beta   90.00
_cell.angle_gamma   90.00
#
_symmetry.space_group_name_H-M   'P 1'
#
loop_
_entity.id
_entity.type
_entity.pdbx_description
1 polymer ?
#
loop_
_entity_poly.entity_id
_entity_poly.type
_entity_poly.pdbx_seq_one_letter_code
_entity_poly.pdbx_strand_id
1 'polypeptide(L)'
;WDLKRLYYEMPDDKVQIIKHINNIAQNSKNKKNKAIVNDIIKQINRLSFNTDAPIFSLKDKDGKIVNSSDFRNNLVLLQFVNQVSAMTDHQFNTLKELSQQWNDTIQIVTIATKESFDDFKQTFENKEYNWNLLNLGDDILLLEKYQIKTFPDYIILGKNNKIGMAPAPSPERYLDSHVRRLHNYYKNK
;
A
#
# COMPACT_ATOMS: atom_id res chain seq x y z
N TRP A 1 12.20 15.10 -9.41
CA TRP A 1 11.15 15.09 -8.38
C TRP A 1 9.75 14.99 -8.99
N ASP A 2 9.43 15.80 -10.01
CA ASP A 2 8.09 15.87 -10.59
C ASP A 2 7.69 14.60 -11.37
N LEU A 3 8.62 13.95 -12.07
CA LEU A 3 8.33 12.73 -12.85
C LEU A 3 7.93 11.54 -11.97
N LYS A 4 8.54 11.41 -10.79
CA LYS A 4 8.17 10.34 -9.85
C LYS A 4 6.79 10.62 -9.25
N ARG A 5 6.47 11.87 -8.94
CA ARG A 5 5.14 12.30 -8.47
C ARG A 5 4.08 12.02 -9.52
N LEU A 6 4.32 12.42 -10.76
CA LEU A 6 3.41 12.17 -11.89
C LEU A 6 3.14 10.67 -12.09
N TYR A 7 4.15 9.81 -11.94
CA TYR A 7 3.97 8.38 -12.04
C TYR A 7 2.96 7.81 -11.03
N TYR A 8 2.91 8.38 -9.81
CA TYR A 8 1.98 7.94 -8.78
C TYR A 8 0.61 8.60 -8.86
N GLU A 9 0.55 9.86 -9.33
CA GLU A 9 -0.69 10.62 -9.45
C GLU A 9 -1.49 10.30 -10.72
N MET A 10 -0.83 9.77 -11.77
CA MET A 10 -1.45 9.49 -13.08
C MET A 10 -1.30 7.99 -13.45
N PRO A 11 -2.11 7.11 -12.84
CA PRO A 11 -1.95 5.66 -13.00
C PRO A 11 -2.12 5.16 -14.45
N ASP A 12 -2.90 5.85 -15.26
CA ASP A 12 -3.15 5.46 -16.66
C ASP A 12 -1.98 5.83 -17.59
N ASP A 13 -1.12 6.75 -17.18
CA ASP A 13 0.03 7.22 -17.98
C ASP A 13 1.37 6.59 -17.57
N LYS A 14 1.38 5.63 -16.64
CA LYS A 14 2.60 5.01 -16.11
C LYS A 14 3.55 4.52 -17.20
N VAL A 15 3.03 3.89 -18.24
CA VAL A 15 3.83 3.36 -19.35
C VAL A 15 4.52 4.49 -20.12
N GLN A 16 3.77 5.58 -20.39
CA GLN A 16 4.31 6.74 -21.09
C GLN A 16 5.35 7.47 -20.25
N ILE A 17 5.11 7.62 -18.96
CA ILE A 17 6.05 8.25 -18.01
C ILE A 17 7.36 7.46 -17.94
N ILE A 18 7.31 6.13 -17.82
CA ILE A 18 8.50 5.26 -17.85
C ILE A 18 9.25 5.41 -19.18
N LYS A 19 8.51 5.47 -20.30
CA LYS A 19 9.10 5.65 -21.63
C LYS A 19 9.82 7.00 -21.74
N HIS A 20 9.23 8.08 -21.23
CA HIS A 20 9.88 9.39 -21.18
C HIS A 20 11.11 9.42 -20.29
N ILE A 21 11.04 8.81 -19.10
CA ILE A 21 12.17 8.70 -18.19
C ILE A 21 13.32 7.94 -18.84
N ASN A 22 13.05 6.81 -19.50
CA ASN A 22 14.05 6.03 -20.24
C ASN A 22 14.67 6.83 -21.38
N ASN A 23 13.89 7.59 -22.13
CA ASN A 23 14.39 8.43 -23.22
C ASN A 23 15.35 9.52 -22.73
N ILE A 24 15.02 10.16 -21.60
CA ILE A 24 15.91 11.13 -20.93
C ILE A 24 17.24 10.47 -20.55
N ALA A 25 17.19 9.25 -20.00
CA ALA A 25 18.41 8.51 -19.63
C ALA A 25 19.29 8.19 -20.82
N GLN A 26 18.69 7.68 -21.91
CA GLN A 26 19.43 7.31 -23.11
C GLN A 26 20.10 8.50 -23.78
N ASN A 27 19.41 9.64 -23.86
CA ASN A 27 19.87 10.86 -24.52
C ASN A 27 20.80 11.72 -23.65
N SER A 28 20.91 11.45 -22.35
CA SER A 28 21.79 12.19 -21.48
C SER A 28 23.25 11.83 -21.70
N LYS A 29 24.10 12.82 -21.98
CA LYS A 29 25.56 12.65 -22.02
C LYS A 29 26.19 12.58 -20.63
N ASN A 30 25.45 12.94 -19.59
CA ASN A 30 25.93 12.98 -18.21
C ASN A 30 25.72 11.62 -17.52
N LYS A 31 26.79 10.96 -17.13
CA LYS A 31 26.75 9.67 -16.41
C LYS A 31 25.98 9.73 -15.10
N LYS A 32 26.03 10.86 -14.38
CA LYS A 32 25.27 11.05 -13.13
C LYS A 32 23.76 11.05 -13.39
N ASN A 33 23.30 11.70 -14.46
CA ASN A 33 21.89 11.72 -14.81
C ASN A 33 21.39 10.31 -15.19
N LYS A 34 22.19 9.54 -15.92
CA LYS A 34 21.86 8.13 -16.22
C LYS A 34 21.72 7.29 -14.95
N ALA A 35 22.63 7.45 -13.99
CA ALA A 35 22.57 6.73 -12.72
C ALA A 35 21.30 7.09 -11.92
N ILE A 36 20.98 8.39 -11.82
CA ILE A 36 19.78 8.87 -11.14
C ILE A 36 18.51 8.30 -11.79
N VAL A 37 18.43 8.33 -13.12
CA VAL A 37 17.26 7.80 -13.84
C VAL A 37 17.13 6.30 -13.66
N ASN A 38 18.20 5.54 -13.74
CA ASN A 38 18.18 4.10 -13.50
C ASN A 38 17.73 3.76 -12.08
N ASP A 39 18.14 4.56 -11.09
CA ASP A 39 17.68 4.39 -9.71
C ASP A 39 16.19 4.71 -9.56
N ILE A 40 15.70 5.78 -10.18
CA ILE A 40 14.27 6.11 -10.23
C ILE A 40 13.46 4.96 -10.85
N ILE A 41 13.90 4.42 -11.98
CA ILE A 41 13.23 3.29 -12.66
C ILE A 41 13.21 2.05 -11.76
N LYS A 42 14.34 1.75 -11.11
CA LYS A 42 14.44 0.63 -10.16
C LYS A 42 13.46 0.80 -8.99
N GLN A 43 13.37 2.00 -8.42
CA GLN A 43 12.42 2.31 -7.35
C GLN A 43 10.97 2.20 -7.80
N ILE A 44 10.63 2.71 -8.99
CA ILE A 44 9.29 2.61 -9.59
C ILE A 44 8.90 1.15 -9.81
N ASN A 45 9.82 0.34 -10.34
CA ASN A 45 9.56 -1.06 -10.67
C ASN A 45 9.49 -1.98 -9.43
N ARG A 46 10.01 -1.55 -8.28
CA ARG A 46 10.06 -2.35 -7.06
C ARG A 46 8.70 -2.79 -6.55
N LEU A 47 7.68 -1.93 -6.68
CA LEU A 47 6.31 -2.19 -6.28
C LEU A 47 5.37 -2.30 -7.48
N SER A 48 5.88 -2.78 -8.62
CA SER A 48 5.08 -3.00 -9.81
C SER A 48 4.14 -4.20 -9.61
N PHE A 49 3.04 -4.19 -10.36
CA PHE A 49 2.07 -5.29 -10.35
C PHE A 49 2.75 -6.67 -10.49
N ASN A 50 2.36 -7.60 -9.65
CA ASN A 50 2.83 -9.00 -9.63
C ASN A 50 4.31 -9.19 -9.20
N THR A 51 5.03 -8.16 -8.74
CA THR A 51 6.32 -8.34 -8.04
C THR A 51 6.11 -8.82 -6.61
N ASP A 52 7.15 -9.38 -5.98
CA ASP A 52 7.09 -9.76 -4.58
C ASP A 52 6.94 -8.54 -3.68
N ALA A 53 5.95 -8.55 -2.80
CA ALA A 53 5.78 -7.52 -1.80
C ALA A 53 6.83 -7.65 -0.69
N PRO A 54 7.27 -6.54 -0.08
CA PRO A 54 8.10 -6.60 1.12
C PRO A 54 7.42 -7.43 2.21
N ILE A 55 8.19 -8.33 2.82
CA ILE A 55 7.72 -9.14 3.94
C ILE A 55 7.79 -8.34 5.24
N PHE A 56 6.85 -8.59 6.14
CA PHE A 56 6.84 -8.03 7.48
C PHE A 56 6.48 -9.08 8.53
N SER A 57 6.88 -8.80 9.76
CA SER A 57 6.54 -9.56 10.97
C SER A 57 6.30 -8.53 12.08
N LEU A 58 5.05 -8.23 12.38
CA LEU A 58 4.63 -7.14 13.27
C LEU A 58 3.74 -7.70 14.38
N LYS A 59 3.65 -6.96 15.51
CA LYS A 59 2.73 -7.32 16.59
C LYS A 59 1.36 -6.69 16.35
N ASP A 60 0.30 -7.45 16.59
CA ASP A 60 -1.06 -6.94 16.63
C ASP A 60 -1.37 -6.24 17.97
N LYS A 61 -2.63 -5.79 18.10
CA LYS A 61 -3.13 -5.10 19.32
C LYS A 61 -3.09 -5.97 20.59
N ASP A 62 -2.99 -7.28 20.45
CA ASP A 62 -2.94 -8.25 21.55
C ASP A 62 -1.51 -8.76 21.79
N GLY A 63 -0.52 -8.20 21.06
CA GLY A 63 0.89 -8.57 21.14
C GLY A 63 1.30 -9.83 20.39
N LYS A 64 0.38 -10.46 19.65
CA LYS A 64 0.64 -11.62 18.81
C LYS A 64 1.40 -11.20 17.55
N ILE A 65 2.37 -12.01 17.16
CA ILE A 65 3.12 -11.78 15.91
C ILE A 65 2.24 -12.17 14.72
N VAL A 66 2.12 -11.27 13.76
CA VAL A 66 1.43 -11.44 12.48
C VAL A 66 2.44 -11.24 11.36
N ASN A 67 2.52 -12.21 10.47
CA ASN A 67 3.44 -12.22 9.35
C ASN A 67 2.71 -11.93 8.04
N SER A 68 3.37 -11.28 7.09
CA SER A 68 2.80 -11.07 5.76
C SER A 68 2.43 -12.39 5.05
N SER A 69 3.10 -13.50 5.42
CA SER A 69 2.79 -14.84 4.92
C SER A 69 1.42 -15.37 5.35
N ASP A 70 0.87 -14.89 6.45
CA ASP A 70 -0.42 -15.35 6.99
C ASP A 70 -1.58 -14.97 6.05
N PHE A 71 -1.34 -14.01 5.17
CA PHE A 71 -2.32 -13.49 4.21
C PHE A 71 -2.18 -14.03 2.78
N ARG A 72 -1.29 -15.01 2.52
CA ARG A 72 -0.91 -15.46 1.16
C ARG A 72 -2.06 -15.83 0.24
N ASN A 73 -3.14 -16.36 0.77
CA ASN A 73 -4.28 -16.86 -0.03
C ASN A 73 -5.31 -15.77 -0.34
N ASN A 74 -5.17 -14.59 0.23
CA ASN A 74 -6.14 -13.52 0.19
C ASN A 74 -5.63 -12.32 -0.61
N LEU A 75 -6.56 -11.50 -1.08
CA LEU A 75 -6.26 -10.10 -1.34
C LEU A 75 -6.14 -9.39 0.00
N VAL A 76 -5.21 -8.45 0.10
CA VAL A 76 -5.01 -7.67 1.32
C VAL A 76 -4.93 -6.19 0.99
N LEU A 77 -5.70 -5.38 1.67
CA LEU A 77 -5.53 -3.93 1.70
C LEU A 77 -4.65 -3.57 2.89
N LEU A 78 -3.42 -3.18 2.62
CA LEU A 78 -2.55 -2.56 3.63
C LEU A 78 -2.86 -1.07 3.69
N GLN A 79 -3.11 -0.58 4.90
CA GLN A 79 -3.28 0.84 5.19
C GLN A 79 -2.19 1.26 6.18
N PHE A 80 -1.39 2.25 5.82
CA PHE A 80 -0.37 2.83 6.69
C PHE A 80 -0.88 4.14 7.26
N VAL A 81 -0.81 4.29 8.59
CA VAL A 81 -1.36 5.46 9.33
C VAL A 81 -0.40 5.93 10.41
N ASN A 82 -0.45 7.23 10.75
CA ASN A 82 0.44 7.83 11.76
C ASN A 82 -0.28 8.74 12.77
N GLN A 83 -1.58 8.98 12.60
CA GLN A 83 -2.37 9.78 13.53
C GLN A 83 -3.87 9.50 13.38
N VAL A 84 -4.59 9.55 14.48
CA VAL A 84 -6.05 9.60 14.50
C VAL A 84 -6.48 11.03 14.15
N SER A 85 -7.38 11.18 13.20
CA SER A 85 -7.89 12.46 12.71
C SER A 85 -9.28 12.29 12.10
N ALA A 86 -10.00 13.38 11.89
CA ALA A 86 -11.30 13.32 11.21
C ALA A 86 -11.21 12.66 9.82
N MET A 87 -10.08 12.83 9.12
CA MET A 87 -9.86 12.20 7.82
C MET A 87 -9.67 10.68 7.95
N THR A 88 -8.82 10.22 8.88
CA THR A 88 -8.63 8.78 9.11
C THR A 88 -9.91 8.13 9.63
N ASP A 89 -10.67 8.78 10.49
CA ASP A 89 -11.96 8.29 10.96
C ASP A 89 -12.97 8.14 9.81
N HIS A 90 -13.06 9.12 8.93
CA HIS A 90 -13.91 9.03 7.74
C HIS A 90 -13.52 7.85 6.84
N GLN A 91 -12.22 7.70 6.58
CA GLN A 91 -11.70 6.60 5.77
C GLN A 91 -11.94 5.22 6.39
N PHE A 92 -11.80 5.09 7.71
CA PHE A 92 -12.07 3.85 8.41
C PHE A 92 -13.56 3.49 8.38
N ASN A 93 -14.46 4.47 8.54
CA ASN A 93 -15.89 4.23 8.40
C ASN A 93 -16.22 3.78 6.97
N THR A 94 -15.65 4.43 5.95
CA THR A 94 -15.82 4.00 4.54
C THR A 94 -15.28 2.58 4.34
N LEU A 95 -14.12 2.23 4.91
CA LEU A 95 -13.59 0.86 4.85
C LEU A 95 -14.48 -0.15 5.56
N LYS A 96 -15.10 0.22 6.70
CA LYS A 96 -16.06 -0.64 7.40
C LYS A 96 -17.27 -0.95 6.52
N GLU A 97 -17.82 0.04 5.83
CA GLU A 97 -18.91 -0.16 4.88
C GLU A 97 -18.49 -1.01 3.68
N LEU A 98 -17.33 -0.73 3.08
CA LEU A 98 -16.80 -1.50 1.96
C LEU A 98 -16.50 -2.95 2.36
N SER A 99 -15.95 -3.19 3.55
CA SER A 99 -15.62 -4.54 4.03
C SER A 99 -16.86 -5.43 4.10
N GLN A 100 -18.00 -4.88 4.50
CA GLN A 100 -19.28 -5.59 4.50
C GLN A 100 -19.74 -5.99 3.09
N GLN A 101 -19.50 -5.10 2.10
CA GLN A 101 -19.84 -5.36 0.70
C GLN A 101 -18.88 -6.35 0.04
N TRP A 102 -17.62 -6.39 0.49
CA TRP A 102 -16.60 -7.28 -0.07
C TRP A 102 -16.74 -8.73 0.39
N ASN A 103 -17.47 -8.98 1.48
CA ASN A 103 -17.80 -10.33 1.96
C ASN A 103 -16.59 -11.27 1.93
N ASP A 104 -15.55 -10.94 2.71
CA ASP A 104 -14.27 -11.67 2.81
C ASP A 104 -13.42 -11.76 1.52
N THR A 105 -13.79 -11.01 0.48
CA THR A 105 -13.01 -10.94 -0.77
C THR A 105 -11.61 -10.37 -0.56
N ILE A 106 -11.47 -9.46 0.40
CA ILE A 106 -10.20 -8.80 0.75
C ILE A 106 -10.10 -8.65 2.26
N GLN A 107 -8.92 -8.89 2.79
CA GLN A 107 -8.60 -8.62 4.20
C GLN A 107 -8.03 -7.21 4.34
N ILE A 108 -8.44 -6.50 5.38
CA ILE A 108 -7.89 -5.19 5.71
C ILE A 108 -6.83 -5.36 6.81
N VAL A 109 -5.71 -4.71 6.65
CA VAL A 109 -4.63 -4.66 7.64
C VAL A 109 -4.19 -3.21 7.79
N THR A 110 -4.40 -2.63 8.97
CA THR A 110 -3.91 -1.31 9.32
C THR A 110 -2.56 -1.44 10.03
N ILE A 111 -1.56 -0.74 9.54
CA ILE A 111 -0.22 -0.64 10.16
C ILE A 111 -0.07 0.78 10.68
N ALA A 112 -0.12 0.93 11.99
CA ALA A 112 0.04 2.22 12.68
C ALA A 112 1.50 2.41 13.10
N THR A 113 1.99 3.66 13.04
CA THR A 113 3.31 3.98 13.61
C THR A 113 3.32 3.74 15.11
N LYS A 114 4.50 3.51 15.68
CA LYS A 114 4.68 3.23 17.11
C LYS A 114 4.03 4.31 17.99
N GLU A 115 4.19 5.56 17.59
CA GLU A 115 3.72 6.72 18.35
C GLU A 115 2.19 6.84 18.39
N SER A 116 1.51 6.36 17.34
CA SER A 116 0.06 6.47 17.20
C SER A 116 -0.69 5.16 17.49
N PHE A 117 0.03 4.09 17.77
CA PHE A 117 -0.56 2.76 17.87
C PHE A 117 -1.62 2.64 18.97
N ASP A 118 -1.36 3.21 20.15
CA ASP A 118 -2.28 3.13 21.29
C ASP A 118 -3.56 3.94 21.03
N ASP A 119 -3.46 5.09 20.35
CA ASP A 119 -4.62 5.89 19.95
C ASP A 119 -5.50 5.12 18.93
N PHE A 120 -4.85 4.44 17.97
CA PHE A 120 -5.58 3.58 17.04
C PHE A 120 -6.19 2.36 17.72
N LYS A 121 -5.50 1.75 18.69
CA LYS A 121 -6.05 0.63 19.47
C LYS A 121 -7.34 1.04 20.16
N GLN A 122 -7.35 2.18 20.84
CA GLN A 122 -8.55 2.73 21.48
C GLN A 122 -9.66 3.04 20.45
N THR A 123 -9.29 3.59 19.30
CA THR A 123 -10.23 3.87 18.22
C THR A 123 -10.86 2.58 17.68
N PHE A 124 -10.06 1.53 17.48
CA PHE A 124 -10.54 0.22 17.02
C PHE A 124 -11.53 -0.41 17.99
N GLU A 125 -11.26 -0.34 19.29
CA GLU A 125 -12.15 -0.84 20.33
C GLU A 125 -13.47 -0.04 20.37
N ASN A 126 -13.39 1.30 20.39
CA ASN A 126 -14.57 2.17 20.47
C ASN A 126 -15.48 2.10 19.25
N LYS A 127 -14.93 1.86 18.06
CA LYS A 127 -15.66 1.80 16.78
C LYS A 127 -15.95 0.37 16.31
N GLU A 128 -15.50 -0.62 17.07
CA GLU A 128 -15.67 -2.05 16.76
C GLU A 128 -15.16 -2.40 15.35
N TYR A 129 -13.95 -1.91 15.00
CA TYR A 129 -13.30 -2.33 13.77
C TYR A 129 -12.73 -3.75 13.96
N ASN A 130 -13.11 -4.68 13.06
CA ASN A 130 -12.85 -6.12 13.19
C ASN A 130 -11.68 -6.65 12.33
N TRP A 131 -10.90 -5.75 11.73
CA TRP A 131 -9.72 -6.15 10.97
C TRP A 131 -8.41 -5.99 11.75
N ASN A 132 -7.30 -6.43 11.17
CA ASN A 132 -6.01 -6.43 11.84
C ASN A 132 -5.46 -5.01 12.03
N LEU A 133 -5.11 -4.67 13.26
CA LEU A 133 -4.31 -3.50 13.62
C LEU A 133 -2.93 -3.96 14.06
N LEU A 134 -1.89 -3.55 13.33
CA LEU A 134 -0.50 -3.92 13.57
C LEU A 134 0.32 -2.71 13.99
N ASN A 135 1.24 -2.93 14.93
CA ASN A 135 2.21 -1.93 15.37
C ASN A 135 3.45 -2.01 14.49
N LEU A 136 3.78 -0.93 13.79
CA LEU A 136 5.03 -0.81 13.03
C LEU A 136 6.27 -0.97 13.94
N GLY A 137 6.16 -0.57 15.20
CA GLY A 137 7.28 -0.59 16.14
C GLY A 137 8.45 0.24 15.63
N ASP A 138 9.65 -0.33 15.72
CA ASP A 138 10.89 0.31 15.27
C ASP A 138 11.28 -0.06 13.81
N ASP A 139 10.41 -0.79 13.08
CA ASP A 139 10.69 -1.21 11.68
C ASP A 139 10.40 -0.09 10.66
N ILE A 140 11.08 1.04 10.82
CA ILE A 140 11.00 2.18 9.88
C ILE A 140 11.40 1.75 8.46
N LEU A 141 12.28 0.75 8.31
CA LEU A 141 12.69 0.24 7.00
C LEU A 141 11.51 -0.35 6.21
N LEU A 142 10.47 -0.80 6.89
CA LEU A 142 9.26 -1.29 6.22
C LEU A 142 8.56 -0.17 5.43
N LEU A 143 8.50 1.04 5.98
CA LEU A 143 7.96 2.21 5.27
C LEU A 143 8.78 2.53 4.02
N GLU A 144 10.12 2.46 4.12
CA GLU A 144 11.00 2.65 2.97
C GLU A 144 10.80 1.56 1.91
N LYS A 145 10.70 0.29 2.34
CA LYS A 145 10.46 -0.85 1.44
C LYS A 145 9.14 -0.71 0.68
N TYR A 146 8.08 -0.27 1.33
CA TYR A 146 6.78 0.01 0.72
C TYR A 146 6.68 1.40 0.10
N GLN A 147 7.75 2.21 0.15
CA GLN A 147 7.83 3.58 -0.39
C GLN A 147 6.78 4.53 0.19
N ILE A 148 6.35 4.28 1.42
CA ILE A 148 5.40 5.14 2.14
C ILE A 148 6.09 6.48 2.44
N LYS A 149 5.49 7.58 2.00
CA LYS A 149 6.02 8.93 2.16
C LYS A 149 5.06 9.88 2.85
N THR A 150 3.81 9.59 2.77
CA THR A 150 2.71 10.36 3.35
C THR A 150 1.76 9.40 4.04
N PHE A 151 0.96 9.90 4.97
CA PHE A 151 -0.05 9.14 5.67
C PHE A 151 -1.40 9.85 5.54
N PRO A 152 -2.48 9.10 5.42
CA PRO A 152 -2.53 7.66 5.18
C PRO A 152 -2.06 7.27 3.77
N ASP A 153 -1.51 6.06 3.61
CA ASP A 153 -1.15 5.49 2.30
C ASP A 153 -1.69 4.05 2.20
N TYR A 154 -1.97 3.61 0.98
CA TYR A 154 -2.67 2.36 0.71
C TYR A 154 -1.94 1.52 -0.31
N ILE A 155 -1.92 0.20 -0.08
CA ILE A 155 -1.35 -0.78 -1.01
C ILE A 155 -2.28 -2.00 -1.03
N ILE A 156 -2.57 -2.54 -2.22
CA ILE A 156 -3.26 -3.81 -2.34
C ILE A 156 -2.24 -4.90 -2.65
N LEU A 157 -2.21 -5.92 -1.81
CA LEU A 157 -1.49 -7.16 -2.09
C LEU A 157 -2.44 -8.16 -2.75
N GLY A 158 -1.90 -8.86 -3.73
CA GLY A 158 -2.55 -10.01 -4.35
C GLY A 158 -2.17 -11.32 -3.66
N LYS A 159 -2.68 -12.42 -4.19
CA LYS A 159 -2.32 -13.76 -3.73
C LYS A 159 -0.79 -13.99 -3.78
N ASN A 160 -0.30 -14.86 -2.91
CA ASN A 160 1.11 -15.20 -2.76
C ASN A 160 2.01 -14.01 -2.41
N ASN A 161 1.48 -13.04 -1.67
CA ASN A 161 2.20 -11.84 -1.25
C ASN A 161 2.79 -11.06 -2.44
N LYS A 162 2.06 -10.96 -3.54
CA LYS A 162 2.44 -10.16 -4.70
C LYS A 162 1.85 -8.77 -4.61
N ILE A 163 2.51 -7.78 -5.20
CA ILE A 163 1.92 -6.45 -5.35
C ILE A 163 0.73 -6.52 -6.32
N GLY A 164 -0.45 -6.20 -5.83
CA GLY A 164 -1.65 -6.01 -6.65
C GLY A 164 -1.76 -4.58 -7.16
N MET A 165 -1.50 -3.59 -6.28
CA MET A 165 -1.49 -2.17 -6.61
C MET A 165 -0.71 -1.37 -5.57
N ALA A 166 0.25 -0.57 -6.01
CA ALA A 166 1.02 0.34 -5.16
C ALA A 166 1.41 1.62 -5.91
N PRO A 167 1.05 2.79 -5.39
CA PRO A 167 0.07 3.01 -4.34
C PRO A 167 -1.34 2.63 -4.81
N ALA A 168 -2.21 2.28 -3.88
CA ALA A 168 -3.64 2.14 -4.12
C ALA A 168 -4.37 3.46 -3.77
N PRO A 169 -5.52 3.74 -4.38
CA PRO A 169 -6.32 4.91 -4.03
C PRO A 169 -6.89 4.80 -2.61
N SER A 170 -7.21 5.94 -2.01
CA SER A 170 -7.92 5.99 -0.74
C SER A 170 -9.36 5.43 -0.87
N PRO A 171 -10.00 5.03 0.24
CA PRO A 171 -11.33 4.41 0.23
C PRO A 171 -12.38 5.19 -0.55
N GLU A 172 -12.33 6.52 -0.50
CA GLU A 172 -13.27 7.43 -1.18
C GLU A 172 -13.01 7.56 -2.70
N ARG A 173 -11.86 7.05 -3.19
CA ARG A 173 -11.41 7.25 -4.58
C ARG A 173 -11.33 5.95 -5.37
N TYR A 174 -12.49 5.38 -5.69
CA TYR A 174 -12.56 4.19 -6.57
C TYR A 174 -11.84 2.94 -6.07
N LEU A 175 -11.48 2.84 -4.79
CA LEU A 175 -10.82 1.67 -4.21
C LEU A 175 -11.61 0.39 -4.50
N ASP A 176 -12.93 0.41 -4.33
CA ASP A 176 -13.82 -0.72 -4.59
C ASP A 176 -13.66 -1.28 -6.01
N SER A 177 -13.63 -0.43 -7.02
CA SER A 177 -13.48 -0.84 -8.41
C SER A 177 -12.15 -1.58 -8.66
N HIS A 178 -11.07 -1.13 -8.03
CA HIS A 178 -9.75 -1.77 -8.12
C HIS A 178 -9.73 -3.12 -7.39
N VAL A 179 -10.35 -3.20 -6.22
CA VAL A 179 -10.48 -4.46 -5.45
C VAL A 179 -11.24 -5.49 -6.28
N ARG A 180 -12.40 -5.14 -6.84
CA ARG A 180 -13.21 -6.04 -7.69
C ARG A 180 -12.44 -6.50 -8.93
N ARG A 181 -11.71 -5.60 -9.60
CA ARG A 181 -10.88 -5.95 -10.75
C ARG A 181 -9.78 -6.96 -10.38
N LEU A 182 -9.08 -6.74 -9.28
CA LEU A 182 -8.05 -7.65 -8.80
C LEU A 182 -8.65 -8.99 -8.34
N HIS A 183 -9.79 -8.98 -7.66
CA HIS A 183 -10.49 -10.20 -7.29
C HIS A 183 -10.81 -11.06 -8.51
N ASN A 184 -11.41 -10.45 -9.54
CA ASN A 184 -11.74 -11.16 -10.80
C ASN A 184 -10.49 -11.70 -11.49
N TYR A 185 -9.38 -10.94 -11.50
CA TYR A 185 -8.11 -11.41 -12.04
C TYR A 185 -7.59 -12.67 -11.33
N TYR A 186 -7.64 -12.71 -9.98
CA TYR A 186 -7.17 -13.86 -9.23
C TYR A 186 -8.17 -15.02 -9.13
N LYS A 187 -9.45 -14.81 -9.42
CA LYS A 187 -10.46 -15.86 -9.52
C LYS A 187 -10.34 -16.66 -10.80
N ASN A 188 -9.87 -16.02 -11.88
CA ASN A 188 -9.74 -16.62 -13.21
C ASN A 188 -8.35 -17.20 -13.49
N LYS A 189 -7.47 -17.27 -12.49
CA LYS A 189 -6.16 -17.92 -12.54
C LYS A 189 -6.11 -19.14 -11.64
#